data_efd29065b9a9cb1aa06b700dd7bb27e3
#
_entry.id   efd29065b9a9cb1aa06b700dd7bb27e3
#
_cell.length_a   1.000
_cell.length_b   1.000
_cell.length_c   1.000
_cell.angle_alpha   90.00
_cell.angle_beta   90.00
_cell.angle_gamma   90.00
#
_symmetry.space_group_name_H-M   'P 1'
#
loop_
_entity.id
_entity.type
_entity.pdbx_description
1 polymer ?
#
loop_
_entity_poly.entity_id
_entity_poly.type
_entity_poly.pdbx_seq_one_letter_code
_entity_poly.pdbx_strand_id
1 'polypeptide(L)'
;MDFKTLILRFRDLDIAENETIKRHQSIIDEKDYVWWAWWKKGNEKTPQDEFGALNTQADNSPIEVFLVDSGQRKLYKALCAQIKANKNKKIESPEKDATPDYYRNSTYHAWFKFTSITECVEDELRNYSYVNVDSLFSEGEVNYTCFDNKQIYSIKELIQQERTVWFVRESKDTDSQNEIVLLNSDYVQPNNFSKKYFQSHGSSLLWLSDLHLADSDFSVDNDETTKSLFEHIQGCLSNVQDEIGGLIITGDITSTAEKNGFEKATKLIDDLSRNYVFTNENIAI
;
A
#
# COMPACT_ATOMS: atom_id res chain seq x y z
N MET A 1 -22.23 0.05 -7.26
CA MET A 1 -20.78 0.31 -7.21
C MET A 1 -20.56 1.35 -6.14
N ASP A 2 -19.62 1.10 -5.24
CA ASP A 2 -19.44 1.92 -4.01
C ASP A 2 -18.31 2.98 -4.15
N PHE A 3 -17.77 3.18 -5.36
CA PHE A 3 -16.78 4.22 -5.62
C PHE A 3 -17.44 5.49 -6.19
N LYS A 4 -16.88 6.66 -5.85
CA LYS A 4 -17.36 7.97 -6.31
C LYS A 4 -16.38 8.71 -7.18
N THR A 5 -15.10 8.33 -7.14
CA THR A 5 -14.03 8.99 -7.86
C THR A 5 -12.84 8.04 -8.08
N LEU A 6 -11.81 8.53 -8.73
CA LEU A 6 -10.60 7.78 -8.98
C LEU A 6 -9.33 8.65 -8.81
N ILE A 7 -8.20 7.98 -8.70
CA ILE A 7 -6.87 8.58 -8.71
C ILE A 7 -6.15 8.06 -9.95
N LEU A 8 -5.52 8.93 -10.72
CA LEU A 8 -4.66 8.59 -11.85
C LEU A 8 -3.21 8.91 -11.52
N ARG A 9 -2.32 7.98 -11.86
CA ARG A 9 -0.88 8.20 -11.76
C ARG A 9 -0.34 8.72 -13.08
N PHE A 10 0.55 9.71 -13.01
CA PHE A 10 1.32 10.18 -14.14
C PHE A 10 2.79 10.42 -13.76
N ARG A 11 3.59 10.67 -14.75
CA ARG A 11 4.98 11.09 -14.62
C ARG A 11 5.42 11.78 -15.90
N ASP A 12 6.22 12.83 -15.78
CA ASP A 12 6.87 13.48 -16.91
C ASP A 12 7.98 12.53 -17.45
N LEU A 13 7.68 11.82 -18.54
CA LEU A 13 8.62 10.91 -19.19
C LEU A 13 9.10 11.43 -20.54
N ASP A 14 8.20 12.08 -21.27
CA ASP A 14 8.45 12.58 -22.63
C ASP A 14 8.75 14.08 -22.68
N ILE A 15 8.57 14.78 -21.57
CA ILE A 15 8.75 16.23 -21.43
C ILE A 15 9.48 16.55 -20.12
N ALA A 16 9.94 17.80 -19.97
CA ALA A 16 10.63 18.23 -18.75
C ALA A 16 9.70 18.18 -17.53
N GLU A 17 10.31 18.09 -16.35
CA GLU A 17 9.61 18.06 -15.06
C GLU A 17 8.65 19.25 -14.89
N ASN A 18 7.46 18.98 -14.35
CA ASN A 18 6.37 19.92 -14.15
C ASN A 18 5.73 20.50 -15.43
N GLU A 19 6.11 20.02 -16.61
CA GLU A 19 5.55 20.51 -17.88
C GLU A 19 4.20 19.86 -18.20
N THR A 20 3.91 18.63 -17.73
CA THR A 20 2.61 18.00 -17.98
C THR A 20 1.45 18.89 -17.52
N ILE A 21 1.45 19.30 -16.26
CA ILE A 21 0.36 20.14 -15.71
C ILE A 21 0.29 21.49 -16.40
N LYS A 22 1.42 22.15 -16.64
CA LYS A 22 1.46 23.47 -17.31
C LYS A 22 0.87 23.41 -18.71
N ARG A 23 1.21 22.41 -19.50
CA ARG A 23 0.67 22.25 -20.87
C ARG A 23 -0.82 21.96 -20.88
N HIS A 24 -1.30 21.14 -19.95
CA HIS A 24 -2.74 20.91 -19.80
C HIS A 24 -3.46 22.18 -19.36
N GLN A 25 -2.90 22.90 -18.37
CA GLN A 25 -3.49 24.14 -17.90
C GLN A 25 -3.57 25.20 -19.01
N SER A 26 -2.52 25.34 -19.82
CA SER A 26 -2.52 26.26 -20.95
C SER A 26 -3.66 25.99 -21.94
N ILE A 27 -4.01 24.71 -22.18
CA ILE A 27 -5.14 24.35 -23.04
C ILE A 27 -6.48 24.62 -22.35
N ILE A 28 -6.59 24.37 -21.03
CA ILE A 28 -7.80 24.74 -20.27
C ILE A 28 -8.03 26.24 -20.34
N ASP A 29 -6.99 27.05 -20.16
CA ASP A 29 -7.08 28.51 -20.18
C ASP A 29 -7.52 29.05 -21.57
N GLU A 30 -7.22 28.30 -22.64
CA GLU A 30 -7.61 28.67 -24.02
C GLU A 30 -8.98 28.14 -24.43
N LYS A 31 -9.33 26.91 -24.01
CA LYS A 31 -10.48 26.13 -24.53
C LYS A 31 -11.50 25.71 -23.47
N ASP A 32 -11.32 26.10 -22.22
CA ASP A 32 -12.13 25.70 -21.04
C ASP A 32 -12.02 24.22 -20.65
N TYR A 33 -11.27 23.41 -21.38
CA TYR A 33 -11.02 22.01 -21.08
C TYR A 33 -9.82 21.44 -21.83
N VAL A 34 -9.35 20.26 -21.35
CA VAL A 34 -8.29 19.50 -22.00
C VAL A 34 -8.61 18.01 -21.95
N TRP A 35 -8.14 17.26 -22.95
CA TRP A 35 -8.18 15.81 -22.93
C TRP A 35 -6.89 15.25 -22.36
N TRP A 36 -7.03 14.48 -21.26
CA TRP A 36 -5.97 13.78 -20.55
C TRP A 36 -5.97 12.31 -20.93
N ALA A 37 -4.84 11.79 -21.39
CA ALA A 37 -4.68 10.38 -21.72
C ALA A 37 -4.34 9.53 -20.50
N TRP A 38 -4.98 8.37 -20.38
CA TRP A 38 -4.57 7.37 -19.41
C TRP A 38 -3.76 6.27 -20.11
N TRP A 39 -2.53 6.10 -19.66
CA TRP A 39 -1.70 4.96 -20.01
C TRP A 39 -1.79 3.92 -18.87
N LYS A 40 -1.85 2.65 -19.21
CA LYS A 40 -1.89 1.55 -18.24
C LYS A 40 -0.60 0.75 -18.27
N LYS A 41 -0.24 0.11 -17.14
CA LYS A 41 0.83 -0.88 -17.09
C LYS A 41 0.39 -2.18 -17.78
N GLY A 42 1.36 -3.06 -18.09
CA GLY A 42 1.10 -4.32 -18.76
C GLY A 42 0.19 -5.28 -17.97
N ASN A 43 0.28 -5.23 -16.65
CA ASN A 43 -0.52 -6.02 -15.71
C ASN A 43 -1.94 -5.46 -15.48
N GLU A 44 -2.25 -4.24 -15.93
CA GLU A 44 -3.58 -3.64 -15.78
C GLU A 44 -4.46 -3.94 -16.99
N LYS A 45 -5.75 -4.15 -16.75
CA LYS A 45 -6.82 -4.14 -17.76
C LYS A 45 -7.51 -2.78 -17.78
N THR A 46 -8.25 -2.50 -18.83
CA THR A 46 -9.09 -1.30 -18.89
C THR A 46 -10.40 -1.57 -18.15
N PRO A 47 -10.69 -0.91 -17.02
CA PRO A 47 -11.91 -1.07 -16.24
C PRO A 47 -13.06 -0.32 -16.92
N GLN A 48 -13.55 -0.89 -18.04
CA GLN A 48 -14.51 -0.25 -18.93
C GLN A 48 -15.85 0.05 -18.25
N ASP A 49 -16.32 -0.87 -17.41
CA ASP A 49 -17.64 -0.73 -16.77
C ASP A 49 -17.59 0.32 -15.67
N GLU A 50 -16.48 0.40 -14.95
CA GLU A 50 -16.22 1.39 -13.91
C GLU A 50 -16.05 2.80 -14.51
N PHE A 51 -15.26 2.90 -15.58
CA PHE A 51 -15.14 4.17 -16.31
C PHE A 51 -16.47 4.60 -16.91
N GLY A 52 -17.30 3.66 -17.38
CA GLY A 52 -18.65 3.93 -17.86
C GLY A 52 -19.57 4.45 -16.76
N ALA A 53 -19.50 3.86 -15.58
CA ALA A 53 -20.28 4.30 -14.42
C ALA A 53 -19.87 5.72 -13.98
N LEU A 54 -18.57 6.02 -13.92
CA LEU A 54 -18.08 7.37 -13.61
C LEU A 54 -18.44 8.37 -14.70
N ASN A 55 -18.42 7.98 -15.99
CA ASN A 55 -18.86 8.86 -17.06
C ASN A 55 -20.36 9.23 -16.90
N THR A 56 -21.21 8.25 -16.54
CA THR A 56 -22.63 8.53 -16.29
C THR A 56 -22.83 9.50 -15.11
N GLN A 57 -21.98 9.46 -14.10
CA GLN A 57 -21.99 10.47 -13.03
C GLN A 57 -21.53 11.83 -13.55
N ALA A 58 -20.45 11.87 -14.32
CA ALA A 58 -19.90 13.09 -14.91
C ALA A 58 -20.86 13.80 -15.86
N ASP A 59 -21.72 13.05 -16.56
CA ASP A 59 -22.78 13.63 -17.43
C ASP A 59 -23.80 14.46 -16.64
N ASN A 60 -23.99 14.17 -15.34
CA ASN A 60 -24.89 14.92 -14.46
C ASN A 60 -24.17 16.07 -13.75
N SER A 61 -22.95 15.86 -13.33
CA SER A 61 -22.08 16.85 -12.67
C SER A 61 -20.63 16.40 -12.76
N PRO A 62 -19.69 17.29 -13.13
CA PRO A 62 -18.26 16.93 -13.16
C PRO A 62 -17.83 16.24 -11.86
N ILE A 63 -17.06 15.18 -11.98
CA ILE A 63 -16.53 14.42 -10.84
C ILE A 63 -15.11 14.88 -10.51
N GLU A 64 -14.75 14.87 -9.25
CA GLU A 64 -13.35 15.08 -8.84
C GLU A 64 -12.51 13.87 -9.22
N VAL A 65 -11.31 14.11 -9.75
CA VAL A 65 -10.30 13.09 -10.05
C VAL A 65 -8.98 13.56 -9.49
N PHE A 66 -8.29 12.72 -8.75
CA PHE A 66 -6.96 13.04 -8.28
C PHE A 66 -5.90 12.61 -9.30
N LEU A 67 -4.87 13.44 -9.47
CA LEU A 67 -3.73 13.17 -10.33
C LEU A 67 -2.48 13.15 -9.46
N VAL A 68 -1.81 11.99 -9.41
CA VAL A 68 -0.58 11.79 -8.64
C VAL A 68 0.62 11.83 -9.56
N ASP A 69 1.43 12.86 -9.42
CA ASP A 69 2.76 12.91 -10.05
C ASP A 69 3.74 12.01 -9.27
N SER A 70 4.05 10.88 -9.84
CA SER A 70 4.96 9.91 -9.20
C SER A 70 6.44 10.30 -9.31
N GLY A 71 6.79 11.28 -10.12
CA GLY A 71 8.14 11.83 -10.22
C GLY A 71 8.41 12.88 -9.15
N GLN A 72 7.52 13.86 -9.05
CA GLN A 72 7.67 15.01 -8.15
C GLN A 72 6.99 14.80 -6.79
N ARG A 73 6.24 13.71 -6.60
CA ARG A 73 5.42 13.44 -5.40
C ARG A 73 4.42 14.56 -5.10
N LYS A 74 3.77 15.06 -6.14
CA LYS A 74 2.76 16.09 -6.05
C LYS A 74 1.37 15.52 -6.29
N LEU A 75 0.38 16.17 -5.70
CA LEU A 75 -1.03 15.84 -5.87
C LEU A 75 -1.75 17.01 -6.52
N TYR A 76 -2.60 16.65 -7.47
CA TYR A 76 -3.50 17.60 -8.11
C TYR A 76 -4.92 17.06 -8.08
N LYS A 77 -5.89 17.98 -8.08
CA LYS A 77 -7.31 17.69 -8.19
C LYS A 77 -7.80 18.25 -9.52
N ALA A 78 -8.47 17.43 -10.31
CA ALA A 78 -9.06 17.81 -11.57
C ALA A 78 -10.58 17.61 -11.54
N LEU A 79 -11.33 18.45 -12.25
CA LEU A 79 -12.75 18.24 -12.50
C LEU A 79 -12.91 17.55 -13.85
N CYS A 80 -13.44 16.34 -13.83
CA CYS A 80 -13.67 15.51 -15.02
C CYS A 80 -15.12 15.60 -15.47
N ALA A 81 -15.33 16.12 -16.68
CA ALA A 81 -16.66 16.28 -17.28
C ALA A 81 -17.05 15.11 -18.20
N GLN A 82 -16.08 14.31 -18.67
CA GLN A 82 -16.35 13.18 -19.55
C GLN A 82 -15.21 12.15 -19.50
N ILE A 83 -15.55 10.87 -19.67
CA ILE A 83 -14.59 9.78 -19.81
C ILE A 83 -14.91 8.98 -21.08
N LYS A 84 -13.90 8.77 -21.93
CA LYS A 84 -13.99 7.88 -23.09
C LYS A 84 -12.99 6.76 -22.93
N ALA A 85 -13.45 5.51 -22.90
CA ALA A 85 -12.60 4.34 -22.71
C ALA A 85 -12.96 3.19 -23.65
N ASN A 86 -11.99 2.34 -23.94
CA ASN A 86 -12.20 1.11 -24.70
C ASN A 86 -11.27 -0.01 -24.22
N LYS A 87 -11.86 -1.12 -23.77
CA LYS A 87 -11.07 -2.24 -23.22
C LYS A 87 -10.33 -3.06 -24.25
N ASN A 88 -10.82 -3.07 -25.49
CA ASN A 88 -10.32 -3.95 -26.54
C ASN A 88 -9.28 -3.32 -27.45
N LYS A 89 -9.29 -1.99 -27.55
CA LYS A 89 -8.37 -1.22 -28.41
C LYS A 89 -8.05 0.13 -27.83
N LYS A 90 -6.88 0.63 -28.19
CA LYS A 90 -6.52 2.01 -27.95
C LYS A 90 -7.32 2.91 -28.90
N ILE A 91 -7.72 4.09 -28.44
CA ILE A 91 -8.47 5.10 -29.17
C ILE A 91 -7.65 6.40 -29.29
N GLU A 92 -7.82 7.11 -30.39
CA GLU A 92 -7.25 8.44 -30.57
C GLU A 92 -7.89 9.44 -29.60
N SER A 93 -7.23 10.58 -29.40
CA SER A 93 -7.84 11.69 -28.69
C SER A 93 -9.18 12.07 -29.32
N PRO A 94 -10.22 12.28 -28.52
CA PRO A 94 -11.51 12.75 -29.02
C PRO A 94 -11.42 14.11 -29.74
N GLU A 95 -10.47 14.96 -29.33
CA GLU A 95 -10.24 16.28 -29.90
C GLU A 95 -8.76 16.63 -29.84
N LYS A 96 -8.09 16.52 -30.99
CA LYS A 96 -6.64 16.74 -31.08
C LYS A 96 -6.23 18.16 -30.69
N ASP A 97 -7.06 19.16 -30.99
CA ASP A 97 -6.78 20.56 -30.68
C ASP A 97 -6.92 20.88 -29.18
N ALA A 98 -7.67 20.08 -28.46
CA ALA A 98 -7.77 20.13 -26.98
C ALA A 98 -6.92 19.09 -26.29
N THR A 99 -5.80 18.67 -26.92
CA THR A 99 -4.88 17.65 -26.41
C THR A 99 -3.45 18.15 -26.53
N PRO A 100 -2.61 18.02 -25.50
CA PRO A 100 -1.20 18.39 -25.56
C PRO A 100 -0.46 17.75 -26.74
N ASP A 101 0.41 18.54 -27.35
CA ASP A 101 1.12 18.22 -28.59
C ASP A 101 1.96 16.94 -28.52
N TYR A 102 2.60 16.69 -27.39
CA TYR A 102 3.53 15.58 -27.22
C TYR A 102 2.85 14.20 -27.26
N TYR A 103 1.51 14.10 -27.09
CA TYR A 103 0.80 12.82 -27.23
C TYR A 103 -0.52 12.88 -28.03
N ARG A 104 -0.86 14.01 -28.66
CA ARG A 104 -2.12 14.17 -29.43
C ARG A 104 -2.30 13.21 -30.61
N ASN A 105 -1.19 12.70 -31.14
CA ASN A 105 -1.19 11.73 -32.25
C ASN A 105 -1.04 10.28 -31.80
N SER A 106 -0.95 10.05 -30.49
CA SER A 106 -0.87 8.72 -29.90
C SER A 106 -2.25 8.16 -29.56
N THR A 107 -2.34 6.88 -29.29
CA THR A 107 -3.58 6.19 -28.92
C THR A 107 -3.48 5.62 -27.52
N TYR A 108 -4.57 5.74 -26.75
CA TYR A 108 -4.65 5.28 -25.37
C TYR A 108 -5.94 4.51 -25.09
N HIS A 109 -6.01 3.77 -23.98
CA HIS A 109 -7.19 3.00 -23.64
C HIS A 109 -8.31 3.84 -23.02
N ALA A 110 -8.00 4.99 -22.46
CA ALA A 110 -8.97 5.92 -21.93
C ALA A 110 -8.49 7.39 -22.07
N TRP A 111 -9.48 8.29 -22.17
CA TRP A 111 -9.33 9.73 -22.20
C TRP A 111 -10.29 10.37 -21.23
N PHE A 112 -9.81 11.34 -20.47
CA PHE A 112 -10.55 12.09 -19.47
C PHE A 112 -10.62 13.57 -19.90
N LYS A 113 -11.80 14.15 -19.95
CA LYS A 113 -12.02 15.56 -20.23
C LYS A 113 -11.96 16.34 -18.93
N PHE A 114 -10.88 17.05 -18.69
CA PHE A 114 -10.74 17.91 -17.52
C PHE A 114 -11.05 19.36 -17.83
N THR A 115 -11.86 20.00 -16.97
CA THR A 115 -12.22 21.40 -17.05
C THR A 115 -11.44 22.28 -16.08
N SER A 116 -10.76 21.67 -15.11
CA SER A 116 -9.83 22.37 -14.23
C SER A 116 -8.81 21.36 -13.67
N ILE A 117 -7.60 21.85 -13.35
CA ILE A 117 -6.57 21.11 -12.64
C ILE A 117 -5.96 22.08 -11.63
N THR A 118 -5.95 21.73 -10.35
CA THR A 118 -5.39 22.54 -9.26
C THR A 118 -4.50 21.72 -8.37
N GLU A 119 -3.36 22.26 -7.96
CA GLU A 119 -2.50 21.58 -6.97
C GLU A 119 -3.22 21.54 -5.63
N CYS A 120 -3.14 20.41 -4.92
CA CYS A 120 -3.74 20.24 -3.61
C CYS A 120 -2.76 19.54 -2.64
N VAL A 121 -3.10 19.56 -1.37
CA VAL A 121 -2.25 18.97 -0.33
C VAL A 121 -2.46 17.47 -0.22
N GLU A 122 -1.40 16.74 0.13
CA GLU A 122 -1.44 15.28 0.26
C GLU A 122 -2.48 14.81 1.28
N ASP A 123 -2.71 15.57 2.34
CA ASP A 123 -3.68 15.23 3.39
C ASP A 123 -5.13 15.08 2.88
N GLU A 124 -5.47 15.64 1.73
CA GLU A 124 -6.78 15.44 1.10
C GLU A 124 -7.04 13.97 0.75
N LEU A 125 -5.99 13.19 0.45
CA LEU A 125 -6.12 11.76 0.17
C LEU A 125 -6.66 10.98 1.37
N ARG A 126 -6.41 11.42 2.58
CA ARG A 126 -6.89 10.77 3.81
C ARG A 126 -8.41 10.80 3.98
N ASN A 127 -9.09 11.65 3.21
CA ASN A 127 -10.55 11.65 3.16
C ASN A 127 -11.13 10.52 2.31
N TYR A 128 -10.26 9.71 1.67
CA TYR A 128 -10.66 8.66 0.76
C TYR A 128 -10.10 7.30 1.15
N SER A 129 -10.87 6.26 0.85
CA SER A 129 -10.50 4.86 1.04
C SER A 129 -10.55 4.11 -0.29
N TYR A 130 -9.68 3.12 -0.43
CA TYR A 130 -9.63 2.27 -1.61
C TYR A 130 -10.93 1.48 -1.77
N VAL A 131 -11.33 1.33 -3.03
CA VAL A 131 -12.35 0.37 -3.45
C VAL A 131 -11.71 -0.60 -4.42
N ASN A 132 -11.78 -1.88 -4.11
CA ASN A 132 -11.24 -2.90 -5.00
C ASN A 132 -12.11 -3.04 -6.25
N VAL A 133 -11.45 -3.18 -7.40
CA VAL A 133 -12.09 -3.39 -8.69
C VAL A 133 -11.44 -4.62 -9.34
N ASP A 134 -12.12 -5.75 -9.28
CA ASP A 134 -11.62 -7.04 -9.75
C ASP A 134 -11.32 -7.06 -11.25
N SER A 135 -12.03 -6.23 -12.03
CA SER A 135 -11.82 -6.12 -13.48
C SER A 135 -10.50 -5.50 -13.89
N LEU A 136 -9.77 -4.88 -12.94
CA LEU A 136 -8.55 -4.13 -13.24
C LEU A 136 -7.34 -5.01 -13.50
N PHE A 137 -7.29 -6.23 -12.95
CA PHE A 137 -6.16 -7.15 -13.06
C PHE A 137 -6.56 -8.48 -13.69
N SER A 138 -5.58 -9.20 -14.25
CA SER A 138 -5.78 -10.56 -14.77
C SER A 138 -5.89 -11.56 -13.62
N GLU A 139 -6.61 -12.66 -13.83
CA GLU A 139 -6.67 -13.76 -12.87
C GLU A 139 -5.25 -14.29 -12.59
N GLY A 140 -4.91 -14.46 -11.32
CA GLY A 140 -3.58 -14.91 -10.88
C GLY A 140 -2.52 -13.81 -10.78
N GLU A 141 -2.82 -12.59 -11.19
CA GLU A 141 -1.98 -11.41 -10.94
C GLU A 141 -2.28 -10.80 -9.57
N VAL A 142 -1.48 -9.82 -9.20
CA VAL A 142 -1.47 -9.21 -7.87
C VAL A 142 -2.88 -8.89 -7.35
N ASN A 143 -3.25 -9.47 -6.22
CA ASN A 143 -4.53 -9.23 -5.59
C ASN A 143 -4.44 -8.04 -4.63
N TYR A 144 -5.09 -6.93 -5.00
CA TYR A 144 -5.18 -5.72 -4.19
C TYR A 144 -6.42 -5.68 -3.27
N THR A 145 -7.15 -6.80 -3.09
CA THR A 145 -8.32 -6.85 -2.19
C THR A 145 -8.00 -6.44 -0.76
N CYS A 146 -6.77 -6.66 -0.35
CA CYS A 146 -6.26 -6.26 0.95
C CYS A 146 -6.28 -4.73 1.19
N PHE A 147 -6.40 -3.92 0.12
CA PHE A 147 -6.54 -2.47 0.23
C PHE A 147 -8.00 -2.03 0.37
N ASP A 148 -8.96 -2.90 0.09
CA ASP A 148 -10.37 -2.54 0.18
C ASP A 148 -10.73 -2.04 1.58
N ASN A 149 -11.49 -0.94 1.64
CA ASN A 149 -11.88 -0.29 2.89
C ASN A 149 -10.69 0.22 3.75
N LYS A 150 -9.57 0.52 3.12
CA LYS A 150 -8.44 1.20 3.78
C LYS A 150 -8.36 2.64 3.34
N GLN A 151 -8.20 3.54 4.30
CA GLN A 151 -7.92 4.95 4.06
C GLN A 151 -6.56 5.11 3.37
N ILE A 152 -6.48 5.99 2.40
CA ILE A 152 -5.21 6.29 1.73
C ILE A 152 -4.35 7.11 2.68
N TYR A 153 -3.15 6.63 2.94
CA TYR A 153 -2.28 7.26 3.93
C TYR A 153 -1.38 8.33 3.31
N SER A 154 -0.79 8.07 2.14
CA SER A 154 0.18 8.96 1.51
C SER A 154 0.35 8.74 0.01
N ILE A 155 0.90 9.73 -0.70
CA ILE A 155 1.37 9.59 -2.09
C ILE A 155 2.42 8.48 -2.21
N LYS A 156 3.29 8.33 -1.21
CA LYS A 156 4.31 7.28 -1.18
C LYS A 156 3.68 5.89 -1.25
N GLU A 157 2.59 5.65 -0.52
CA GLU A 157 1.84 4.40 -0.55
C GLU A 157 1.28 4.10 -1.95
N LEU A 158 0.74 5.10 -2.65
CA LEU A 158 0.26 4.96 -4.03
C LEU A 158 1.39 4.64 -5.00
N ILE A 159 2.50 5.35 -4.91
CA ILE A 159 3.65 5.19 -5.83
C ILE A 159 4.28 3.80 -5.71
N GLN A 160 4.28 3.20 -4.53
CA GLN A 160 4.83 1.86 -4.30
C GLN A 160 4.01 0.75 -4.97
N GLN A 161 2.74 1.01 -5.29
CA GLN A 161 1.89 0.04 -5.96
C GLN A 161 2.17 -0.01 -7.47
N GLU A 162 2.13 -1.22 -8.05
CA GLU A 162 2.29 -1.45 -9.49
C GLU A 162 0.97 -1.16 -10.25
N ARG A 163 0.44 0.05 -10.06
CA ARG A 163 -0.84 0.53 -10.60
C ARG A 163 -0.70 1.94 -11.16
N THR A 164 -1.65 2.30 -12.03
CA THR A 164 -1.78 3.66 -12.59
C THR A 164 -3.16 4.26 -12.34
N VAL A 165 -4.11 3.46 -11.85
CA VAL A 165 -5.46 3.91 -11.48
C VAL A 165 -5.92 3.25 -10.18
N TRP A 166 -6.58 4.01 -9.33
CA TRP A 166 -7.24 3.55 -8.10
C TRP A 166 -8.65 4.09 -8.08
N PHE A 167 -9.61 3.24 -7.76
CA PHE A 167 -10.98 3.65 -7.48
C PHE A 167 -11.12 3.90 -5.99
N VAL A 168 -11.77 5.00 -5.63
CA VAL A 168 -11.86 5.44 -4.24
C VAL A 168 -13.25 5.97 -3.90
N ARG A 169 -13.58 5.92 -2.65
CA ARG A 169 -14.77 6.53 -2.04
C ARG A 169 -14.38 7.38 -0.84
N GLU A 170 -15.29 8.21 -0.37
CA GLU A 170 -15.10 8.89 0.91
C GLU A 170 -14.87 7.86 2.03
N SER A 171 -13.90 8.17 2.91
CA SER A 171 -13.58 7.33 4.07
C SER A 171 -14.74 7.30 5.06
N LYS A 172 -14.92 6.14 5.71
CA LYS A 172 -15.88 5.93 6.81
C LYS A 172 -15.09 5.75 8.12
N ASP A 173 -15.72 6.01 9.24
CA ASP A 173 -15.08 5.83 10.57
C ASP A 173 -14.64 4.38 10.82
N THR A 174 -15.25 3.43 10.11
CA THR A 174 -14.92 2.00 10.18
C THR A 174 -13.73 1.60 9.33
N ASP A 175 -13.23 2.49 8.47
CA ASP A 175 -12.13 2.17 7.56
C ASP A 175 -10.80 2.13 8.32
N SER A 176 -9.92 1.23 7.92
CA SER A 176 -8.60 1.12 8.53
C SER A 176 -7.73 2.32 8.15
N GLN A 177 -7.14 2.96 9.15
CA GLN A 177 -6.26 4.13 9.01
C GLN A 177 -4.76 3.79 9.02
N ASN A 178 -4.42 2.50 9.01
CA ASN A 178 -3.03 2.08 9.07
C ASN A 178 -2.31 2.29 7.74
N GLU A 179 -1.10 2.82 7.79
CA GLU A 179 -0.22 2.86 6.61
C GLU A 179 0.02 1.44 6.07
N ILE A 180 -0.03 1.30 4.75
CA ILE A 180 0.31 0.06 4.07
C ILE A 180 1.75 0.15 3.60
N VAL A 181 2.59 -0.76 4.09
CA VAL A 181 3.96 -0.88 3.63
C VAL A 181 4.05 -2.08 2.69
N LEU A 182 4.46 -1.85 1.46
CA LEU A 182 4.75 -2.91 0.50
C LEU A 182 6.20 -3.34 0.68
N LEU A 183 6.40 -4.58 1.08
CA LEU A 183 7.73 -5.14 1.31
C LEU A 183 8.44 -5.52 -0.01
N ASN A 184 7.67 -5.88 -1.03
CA ASN A 184 8.18 -6.23 -2.35
C ASN A 184 7.19 -5.81 -3.44
N SER A 185 7.69 -5.24 -4.55
CA SER A 185 6.87 -4.84 -5.70
C SER A 185 6.15 -6.02 -6.36
N ASP A 186 6.68 -7.23 -6.26
CA ASP A 186 6.13 -8.43 -6.89
C ASP A 186 5.12 -9.16 -6.00
N TYR A 187 5.11 -8.86 -4.69
CA TYR A 187 4.19 -9.42 -3.72
C TYR A 187 3.51 -8.30 -2.94
N VAL A 188 2.28 -8.02 -3.30
CA VAL A 188 1.45 -7.12 -2.51
C VAL A 188 0.89 -7.88 -1.32
N GLN A 189 1.69 -8.03 -0.28
CA GLN A 189 1.17 -8.27 1.04
C GLN A 189 1.28 -6.96 1.82
N PRO A 190 0.16 -6.27 2.06
CA PRO A 190 0.18 -5.13 2.96
C PRO A 190 0.43 -5.68 4.36
N ASN A 191 1.59 -5.43 4.88
CA ASN A 191 1.77 -5.56 6.31
C ASN A 191 1.05 -4.39 6.97
N ASN A 192 -0.11 -4.70 7.52
CA ASN A 192 -0.79 -3.82 8.45
C ASN A 192 0.04 -3.75 9.73
N PHE A 193 1.03 -2.89 9.76
CA PHE A 193 1.61 -2.51 11.02
C PHE A 193 0.60 -1.59 11.73
N SER A 194 -0.31 -2.18 12.49
CA SER A 194 -0.83 -1.43 13.61
C SER A 194 0.37 -1.04 14.46
N LYS A 195 0.55 0.24 14.78
CA LYS A 195 1.50 0.65 15.82
C LYS A 195 1.06 -0.05 17.10
N LYS A 196 1.60 -1.26 17.35
CA LYS A 196 1.49 -1.86 18.65
C LYS A 196 2.43 -1.06 19.55
N TYR A 197 1.88 -0.39 20.52
CA TYR A 197 2.69 0.17 21.58
C TYR A 197 3.26 -1.01 22.37
N PHE A 198 4.58 -1.10 22.39
CA PHE A 198 5.27 -2.02 23.29
C PHE A 198 5.27 -1.39 24.67
N GLN A 199 4.72 -2.10 25.65
CA GLN A 199 4.70 -1.65 27.05
C GLN A 199 5.59 -2.59 27.86
N SER A 200 6.58 -2.04 28.57
CA SER A 200 7.36 -2.78 29.54
C SER A 200 6.87 -2.44 30.94
N HIS A 201 6.66 -3.44 31.80
CA HIS A 201 6.36 -3.22 33.21
C HIS A 201 7.57 -3.38 34.11
N GLY A 202 8.74 -3.65 33.55
CA GLY A 202 10.01 -3.72 34.26
C GLY A 202 11.00 -2.68 33.78
N SER A 203 12.11 -2.58 34.48
CA SER A 203 13.23 -1.70 34.14
C SER A 203 14.14 -2.28 33.05
N SER A 204 14.00 -3.58 32.76
CA SER A 204 14.85 -4.33 31.85
C SER A 204 14.03 -5.07 30.76
N LEU A 205 14.64 -5.28 29.61
CA LEU A 205 14.07 -6.03 28.50
C LEU A 205 14.90 -7.27 28.21
N LEU A 206 14.25 -8.40 27.96
CA LEU A 206 14.90 -9.57 27.41
C LEU A 206 14.93 -9.43 25.88
N TRP A 207 16.10 -9.36 25.30
CA TRP A 207 16.29 -9.32 23.87
C TRP A 207 16.97 -10.60 23.38
N LEU A 208 16.28 -11.33 22.51
CA LEU A 208 16.75 -12.54 21.84
C LEU A 208 16.90 -12.25 20.37
N SER A 209 18.00 -12.66 19.76
CA SER A 209 18.27 -12.47 18.33
C SER A 209 18.73 -13.76 17.69
N ASP A 210 18.29 -13.99 16.44
CA ASP A 210 18.78 -15.09 15.58
C ASP A 210 18.72 -16.47 16.26
N LEU A 211 17.53 -16.83 16.74
CA LEU A 211 17.30 -18.06 17.52
C LEU A 211 17.55 -19.35 16.71
N HIS A 212 17.36 -19.31 15.40
CA HIS A 212 17.59 -20.44 14.48
C HIS A 212 17.04 -21.78 14.99
N LEU A 213 15.83 -21.79 15.55
CA LEU A 213 15.21 -23.02 16.07
C LEU A 213 14.98 -24.01 14.93
N ALA A 214 15.51 -25.23 15.08
CA ALA A 214 15.47 -26.31 14.10
C ALA A 214 14.91 -27.58 14.72
N ASP A 215 14.78 -28.63 13.90
CA ASP A 215 14.33 -29.97 14.36
C ASP A 215 15.31 -30.64 15.31
N SER A 216 16.60 -30.37 15.18
CA SER A 216 17.61 -30.91 16.10
C SER A 216 17.56 -30.19 17.45
N ASP A 217 17.58 -30.95 18.52
CA ASP A 217 17.62 -30.38 19.87
C ASP A 217 18.85 -29.49 20.04
N PHE A 218 18.62 -28.28 20.52
CA PHE A 218 19.69 -27.37 20.89
C PHE A 218 20.35 -27.90 22.16
N SER A 219 21.49 -28.56 22.05
CA SER A 219 22.33 -28.86 23.19
C SER A 219 23.41 -27.77 23.29
N VAL A 220 23.31 -26.94 24.31
CA VAL A 220 24.26 -25.83 24.53
C VAL A 220 25.56 -26.28 25.16
N ASP A 221 25.63 -27.48 25.73
CA ASP A 221 26.83 -27.99 26.38
C ASP A 221 27.13 -29.45 26.05
N ASN A 222 28.41 -29.74 25.88
CA ASN A 222 28.97 -31.08 25.71
C ASN A 222 28.93 -31.96 27.00
N ASP A 223 28.25 -31.52 28.05
CA ASP A 223 28.12 -32.24 29.30
C ASP A 223 26.73 -32.83 29.49
N GLU A 224 26.64 -33.99 30.10
CA GLU A 224 25.55 -34.95 30.15
C GLU A 224 24.16 -34.49 30.64
N THR A 225 23.91 -33.16 30.75
CA THR A 225 22.60 -32.61 31.08
C THR A 225 22.17 -31.63 30.00
N THR A 226 21.41 -32.08 29.01
CA THR A 226 20.73 -31.26 28.02
C THR A 226 19.71 -30.32 28.68
N LYS A 227 20.13 -29.12 29.01
CA LYS A 227 19.21 -28.07 29.43
C LYS A 227 18.47 -27.50 28.18
N SER A 228 17.18 -27.32 28.31
CA SER A 228 16.43 -26.61 27.28
C SER A 228 16.91 -25.17 27.14
N LEU A 229 16.73 -24.55 25.96
CA LEU A 229 17.06 -23.12 25.74
C LEU A 229 16.38 -22.25 26.82
N PHE A 230 15.14 -22.56 27.19
CA PHE A 230 14.41 -21.86 28.26
C PHE A 230 15.13 -21.93 29.61
N GLU A 231 15.57 -23.13 30.03
CA GLU A 231 16.29 -23.34 31.31
C GLU A 231 17.64 -22.62 31.30
N HIS A 232 18.31 -22.56 30.15
CA HIS A 232 19.55 -21.81 30.01
C HIS A 232 19.33 -20.31 30.17
N ILE A 233 18.34 -19.73 29.46
CA ILE A 233 17.96 -18.34 29.60
C ILE A 233 17.58 -17.99 31.04
N GLN A 234 16.77 -18.86 31.68
CA GLN A 234 16.34 -18.66 33.07
C GLN A 234 17.54 -18.66 34.01
N GLY A 235 18.51 -19.56 33.82
CA GLY A 235 19.74 -19.61 34.60
C GLY A 235 20.58 -18.33 34.46
N CYS A 236 20.71 -17.79 33.24
CA CYS A 236 21.44 -16.55 32.98
C CYS A 236 20.76 -15.31 33.61
N LEU A 237 19.44 -15.31 33.71
CA LEU A 237 18.65 -14.18 34.16
C LEU A 237 18.22 -14.23 35.63
N SER A 238 18.64 -15.23 36.35
CA SER A 238 18.21 -15.48 37.75
C SER A 238 18.38 -14.28 38.69
N ASN A 239 19.39 -13.45 38.47
CA ASN A 239 19.68 -12.29 39.32
C ASN A 239 18.89 -11.01 38.93
N VAL A 240 18.22 -10.98 37.78
CA VAL A 240 17.49 -9.84 37.27
C VAL A 240 16.04 -10.18 36.87
N GLN A 241 15.59 -11.36 37.26
CA GLN A 241 14.28 -11.88 36.85
C GLN A 241 13.14 -10.94 37.16
N ASP A 242 13.12 -10.30 38.32
CA ASP A 242 12.06 -9.39 38.75
C ASP A 242 12.08 -8.03 38.04
N GLU A 243 13.16 -7.74 37.30
CA GLU A 243 13.30 -6.48 36.57
C GLU A 243 12.85 -6.59 35.10
N ILE A 244 12.68 -7.81 34.58
CA ILE A 244 12.38 -8.04 33.17
C ILE A 244 10.89 -7.83 32.91
N GLY A 245 10.57 -6.76 32.20
CA GLY A 245 9.19 -6.35 31.92
C GLY A 245 8.75 -6.49 30.47
N GLY A 246 9.59 -7.05 29.59
CA GLY A 246 9.24 -7.25 28.20
C GLY A 246 10.22 -8.11 27.42
N LEU A 247 9.77 -8.67 26.30
CA LEU A 247 10.51 -9.57 25.41
C LEU A 247 10.58 -8.97 24.01
N ILE A 248 11.78 -8.89 23.46
CA ILE A 248 12.01 -8.52 22.05
C ILE A 248 12.72 -9.69 21.38
N ILE A 249 12.17 -10.17 20.25
CA ILE A 249 12.80 -11.19 19.41
C ILE A 249 13.06 -10.56 18.03
N THR A 250 14.30 -10.66 17.57
CA THR A 250 14.72 -10.13 16.26
C THR A 250 15.52 -11.18 15.49
N GLY A 251 15.64 -10.97 14.18
CA GLY A 251 16.37 -11.88 13.30
C GLY A 251 15.62 -13.17 12.99
N ASP A 252 16.37 -14.21 12.62
CA ASP A 252 15.82 -15.49 12.20
C ASP A 252 15.40 -16.33 13.41
N ILE A 253 14.09 -16.51 13.58
CA ILE A 253 13.53 -17.32 14.67
C ILE A 253 13.73 -18.82 14.40
N THR A 254 13.61 -19.23 13.13
CA THR A 254 13.76 -20.63 12.70
C THR A 254 14.84 -20.75 11.63
N SER A 255 15.54 -21.88 11.58
CA SER A 255 16.59 -22.09 10.57
C SER A 255 16.05 -22.29 9.16
N THR A 256 14.88 -22.92 9.01
CA THR A 256 14.37 -23.41 7.72
C THR A 256 12.89 -23.10 7.49
N ALA A 257 12.28 -22.25 8.32
CA ALA A 257 10.84 -21.92 8.28
C ALA A 257 9.91 -23.16 8.29
N GLU A 258 10.37 -24.28 8.89
CA GLU A 258 9.58 -25.50 9.03
C GLU A 258 8.60 -25.40 10.20
N LYS A 259 7.50 -26.15 10.10
CA LYS A 259 6.44 -26.17 11.11
C LYS A 259 6.96 -26.44 12.53
N ASN A 260 7.87 -27.41 12.69
CA ASN A 260 8.42 -27.77 13.96
C ASN A 260 9.29 -26.66 14.59
N GLY A 261 10.04 -25.90 13.77
CA GLY A 261 10.76 -24.72 14.24
C GLY A 261 9.83 -23.66 14.84
N PHE A 262 8.69 -23.40 14.21
CA PHE A 262 7.67 -22.49 14.74
C PHE A 262 6.96 -23.03 15.99
N GLU A 263 6.72 -24.34 16.08
CA GLU A 263 6.16 -24.97 17.29
C GLU A 263 7.12 -24.82 18.48
N LYS A 264 8.43 -24.99 18.26
CA LYS A 264 9.46 -24.75 19.28
C LYS A 264 9.53 -23.28 19.69
N ALA A 265 9.45 -22.35 18.71
CA ALA A 265 9.42 -20.92 18.98
C ALA A 265 8.19 -20.53 19.82
N THR A 266 7.02 -21.02 19.46
CA THR A 266 5.79 -20.79 20.22
C THR A 266 5.93 -21.30 21.65
N LYS A 267 6.44 -22.53 21.83
CA LYS A 267 6.67 -23.09 23.16
C LYS A 267 7.63 -22.25 23.99
N LEU A 268 8.77 -21.81 23.41
CA LEU A 268 9.73 -20.94 24.09
C LEU A 268 9.08 -19.63 24.55
N ILE A 269 8.31 -18.99 23.68
CA ILE A 269 7.60 -17.73 23.98
C ILE A 269 6.57 -17.97 25.10
N ASP A 270 5.82 -19.05 25.04
CA ASP A 270 4.84 -19.41 26.07
C ASP A 270 5.50 -19.65 27.43
N ASP A 271 6.63 -20.39 27.47
CA ASP A 271 7.36 -20.65 28.67
C ASP A 271 7.98 -19.39 29.29
N LEU A 272 8.56 -18.52 28.46
CA LEU A 272 9.05 -17.21 28.87
C LEU A 272 7.89 -16.30 29.37
N SER A 273 6.77 -16.29 28.66
CA SER A 273 5.60 -15.48 29.03
C SER A 273 5.03 -15.91 30.39
N ARG A 274 4.98 -17.20 30.68
CA ARG A 274 4.52 -17.70 31.99
C ARG A 274 5.47 -17.33 33.10
N ASN A 275 6.78 -17.41 32.84
CA ASN A 275 7.80 -17.18 33.87
C ASN A 275 7.95 -15.67 34.19
N TYR A 276 7.88 -14.81 33.18
CA TYR A 276 8.07 -13.35 33.33
C TYR A 276 6.75 -12.54 33.26
N VAL A 277 5.62 -13.25 33.22
CA VAL A 277 4.26 -12.63 33.19
C VAL A 277 4.05 -11.68 32.00
N PHE A 278 4.61 -12.03 30.84
CA PHE A 278 4.40 -11.23 29.63
C PHE A 278 2.99 -11.37 29.08
N THR A 279 2.45 -10.26 28.61
CA THR A 279 1.23 -10.19 27.80
C THR A 279 1.60 -9.87 26.34
N ASN A 280 0.63 -9.93 25.44
CA ASN A 280 0.84 -9.55 24.03
C ASN A 280 1.35 -8.10 23.85
N GLU A 281 1.18 -7.24 24.85
CA GLU A 281 1.65 -5.84 24.81
C GLU A 281 3.13 -5.71 25.20
N ASN A 282 3.68 -6.76 25.82
CA ASN A 282 5.06 -6.81 26.30
C ASN A 282 5.97 -7.65 25.41
N ILE A 283 5.45 -8.16 24.29
CA ILE A 283 6.21 -9.00 23.33
C ILE A 283 6.25 -8.29 21.98
N ALA A 284 7.45 -8.11 21.45
CA ALA A 284 7.71 -7.65 20.10
C ALA A 284 8.50 -8.71 19.32
N ILE A 285 8.04 -9.06 18.12
CA ILE A 285 8.65 -10.06 17.23
C ILE A 285 8.82 -9.45 15.85
#